data_1c6a52823fd75048fd42f9bf9f6ff088
#
_entry.id   1c6a52823fd75048fd42f9bf9f6ff088
#
_cell.length_a   1.000
_cell.length_b   1.000
_cell.length_c   1.000
_cell.angle_alpha   90.00
_cell.angle_beta   90.00
_cell.angle_gamma   90.00
#
_symmetry.space_group_name_H-M   'P 1'
#
loop_
_entity.id
_entity.type
_entity.pdbx_description
1 polymer ?
#
loop_
_entity_poly.entity_id
_entity_poly.type
_entity_poly.pdbx_seq_one_letter_code
_entity_poly.pdbx_strand_id
1 'polypeptide(L)'
;MRIIDSHFHWQPPEISDALSKRTEFPRCEADGQGGYRFYRKAGVKSAHRTAAWYDLDRQFEYMDNLNRGKIDVISSMGPFSVFYSELPVDEGREGALAWNEVMAGAQRKFADRFWGTAAVPLVDTQVAIDVMNDAIGRLGLVGVNLPCSIGEDPLIDHPRLEPFYDRVEELDVPLILHPTDSLYGEDFSKGYGGTLHATLGRVVEVSAAATRLILSGVMERHPNLKVLVTHVGGVLPYQAGRYDKNGGPAKLPEPPSNYIKRFYTDLVAPSALGMEFALKFFGVDHVTYGTDYPCWMPHEALELFDQQDVSQADREKIFSGNAMKLFKLRQPVAV
;
A
#
# COMPACT_ATOMS: atom_id res chain seq x y z
N MET A 1 -9.66 23.29 3.19
CA MET A 1 -10.12 21.87 3.18
C MET A 1 -8.94 21.00 3.56
N ARG A 2 -9.15 19.97 4.35
CA ARG A 2 -8.11 18.98 4.70
C ARG A 2 -8.03 17.92 3.62
N ILE A 3 -6.83 17.54 3.23
CA ILE A 3 -6.57 16.44 2.29
C ILE A 3 -5.72 15.41 3.02
N ILE A 4 -6.05 14.13 2.93
CA ILE A 4 -5.25 13.02 3.45
C ILE A 4 -4.86 12.13 2.27
N ASP A 5 -3.58 12.15 1.93
CA ASP A 5 -3.00 11.26 0.94
C ASP A 5 -2.77 9.90 1.57
N SER A 6 -3.59 8.93 1.21
CA SER A 6 -3.56 7.57 1.75
C SER A 6 -2.64 6.62 1.00
N HIS A 7 -1.96 7.10 -0.03
CA HIS A 7 -0.98 6.34 -0.81
C HIS A 7 0.24 7.22 -1.07
N PHE A 8 1.06 7.33 -0.04
CA PHE A 8 2.26 8.14 -0.01
C PHE A 8 3.46 7.29 0.41
N HIS A 9 4.63 7.58 -0.14
CA HIS A 9 5.86 6.84 0.15
C HIS A 9 6.94 7.73 0.76
N TRP A 10 7.37 7.36 1.93
CA TRP A 10 8.59 7.84 2.54
C TRP A 10 9.45 6.66 2.95
N GLN A 11 10.73 6.70 2.60
CA GLN A 11 11.70 5.67 2.94
C GLN A 11 12.65 6.22 4.01
N PRO A 12 12.64 5.67 5.23
CA PRO A 12 13.63 6.06 6.24
C PRO A 12 15.05 5.73 5.79
N PRO A 13 15.98 6.71 5.79
CA PRO A 13 17.36 6.46 5.35
C PRO A 13 18.05 5.38 6.20
N GLU A 14 17.79 5.33 7.50
CA GLU A 14 18.38 4.38 8.45
C GLU A 14 18.12 2.92 8.06
N ILE A 15 16.97 2.65 7.46
CA ILE A 15 16.59 1.31 7.00
C ILE A 15 17.37 0.93 5.75
N SER A 16 17.52 1.86 4.80
CA SER A 16 18.33 1.62 3.61
C SER A 16 19.81 1.48 3.96
N ASP A 17 20.31 2.26 4.92
CA ASP A 17 21.68 2.13 5.44
C ASP A 17 21.89 0.74 6.08
N ALA A 18 20.93 0.24 6.84
CA ALA A 18 21.02 -1.09 7.42
C ALA A 18 21.04 -2.19 6.34
N LEU A 19 20.15 -2.11 5.35
CA LEU A 19 20.10 -3.06 4.23
C LEU A 19 21.33 -2.97 3.32
N SER A 20 22.00 -1.82 3.22
CA SER A 20 23.22 -1.65 2.42
C SER A 20 24.44 -2.37 2.99
N LYS A 21 24.40 -2.72 4.28
CA LYS A 21 25.46 -3.50 4.94
C LYS A 21 25.36 -5.00 4.68
N ARG A 22 24.24 -5.45 4.10
CA ARG A 22 24.06 -6.87 3.77
C ARG A 22 24.94 -7.28 2.58
N THR A 23 25.56 -8.44 2.70
CA THR A 23 26.34 -9.07 1.61
C THR A 23 25.49 -10.04 0.79
N GLU A 24 24.41 -10.56 1.39
CA GLU A 24 23.49 -11.51 0.77
C GLU A 24 22.22 -10.81 0.28
N PHE A 25 21.56 -11.39 -0.71
CA PHE A 25 20.28 -10.89 -1.22
C PHE A 25 19.11 -11.27 -0.28
N PRO A 26 18.07 -10.43 -0.18
CA PRO A 26 17.95 -9.09 -0.75
C PRO A 26 18.89 -8.08 -0.05
N ARG A 27 19.39 -7.12 -0.81
CA ARG A 27 20.27 -6.05 -0.30
C ARG A 27 20.10 -4.76 -1.12
N CYS A 28 20.67 -3.66 -0.67
CA CYS A 28 20.72 -2.43 -1.46
C CYS A 28 22.13 -1.84 -1.54
N GLU A 29 22.31 -0.91 -2.45
CA GLU A 29 23.56 -0.17 -2.67
C GLU A 29 23.24 1.32 -2.79
N ALA A 30 24.00 2.18 -2.08
CA ALA A 30 23.90 3.63 -2.24
C ALA A 30 24.28 4.02 -3.69
N ASP A 31 23.52 4.95 -4.27
CA ASP A 31 23.74 5.42 -5.65
C ASP A 31 24.76 6.57 -5.76
N GLY A 32 25.25 7.07 -4.61
CA GLY A 32 26.16 8.21 -4.53
C GLY A 32 25.48 9.58 -4.74
N GLN A 33 24.15 9.61 -4.86
CA GLN A 33 23.34 10.82 -5.08
C GLN A 33 22.25 10.99 -4.01
N GLY A 34 22.40 10.31 -2.86
CA GLY A 34 21.44 10.34 -1.77
C GLY A 34 20.27 9.36 -1.92
N GLY A 35 20.37 8.45 -2.87
CA GLY A 35 19.40 7.38 -3.10
C GLY A 35 20.03 5.99 -3.00
N TYR A 36 19.20 4.96 -3.24
CA TYR A 36 19.60 3.55 -3.16
C TYR A 36 19.01 2.73 -4.30
N ARG A 37 19.80 1.72 -4.74
CA ARG A 37 19.38 0.67 -5.67
C ARG A 37 19.19 -0.63 -4.92
N PHE A 38 18.04 -1.26 -5.09
CA PHE A 38 17.68 -2.48 -4.40
C PHE A 38 17.77 -3.68 -5.32
N TYR A 39 18.23 -4.79 -4.76
CA TYR A 39 18.46 -6.04 -5.46
C TYR A 39 17.85 -7.18 -4.64
N ARG A 40 16.93 -7.92 -5.23
CA ARG A 40 16.32 -9.10 -4.60
C ARG A 40 17.18 -10.33 -4.75
N LYS A 41 17.82 -10.49 -5.92
CA LYS A 41 18.75 -11.58 -6.24
C LYS A 41 19.85 -11.09 -7.16
N ALA A 42 20.87 -11.93 -7.35
CA ALA A 42 22.04 -11.60 -8.18
C ALA A 42 21.63 -11.18 -9.60
N GLY A 43 22.13 -10.02 -10.04
CA GLY A 43 21.87 -9.50 -11.38
C GLY A 43 20.49 -8.84 -11.58
N VAL A 44 19.58 -8.94 -10.61
CA VAL A 44 18.22 -8.43 -10.73
C VAL A 44 18.03 -7.19 -9.85
N LYS A 45 17.84 -6.02 -10.48
CA LYS A 45 17.45 -4.78 -9.81
C LYS A 45 15.96 -4.78 -9.58
N SER A 46 15.51 -4.63 -8.32
CA SER A 46 14.10 -4.55 -8.02
C SER A 46 13.57 -3.11 -8.02
N ALA A 47 14.34 -2.14 -7.51
CA ALA A 47 13.94 -0.75 -7.45
C ALA A 47 15.12 0.20 -7.37
N HIS A 48 14.94 1.43 -7.86
CA HIS A 48 15.80 2.58 -7.59
C HIS A 48 14.97 3.63 -6.88
N ARG A 49 15.42 4.02 -5.68
CA ARG A 49 14.82 5.08 -4.88
C ARG A 49 15.77 6.27 -4.86
N THR A 50 15.37 7.35 -5.49
CA THR A 50 16.15 8.61 -5.54
C THR A 50 16.09 9.34 -4.20
N ALA A 51 16.90 10.38 -4.01
CA ALA A 51 16.90 11.21 -2.80
C ALA A 51 15.51 11.74 -2.40
N ALA A 52 14.61 11.94 -3.37
CA ALA A 52 13.24 12.40 -3.11
C ALA A 52 12.41 11.47 -2.21
N TRP A 53 12.79 10.19 -2.09
CA TRP A 53 12.11 9.22 -1.24
C TRP A 53 12.47 9.33 0.24
N TYR A 54 13.57 10.01 0.56
CA TYR A 54 14.21 9.97 1.88
C TYR A 54 14.01 11.23 2.70
N ASP A 55 13.66 12.35 2.07
CA ASP A 55 13.55 13.66 2.70
C ASP A 55 12.08 14.05 2.93
N LEU A 56 11.55 13.65 4.10
CA LEU A 56 10.16 13.89 4.47
C LEU A 56 9.86 15.39 4.67
N ASP A 57 10.82 16.16 5.20
CA ASP A 57 10.64 17.61 5.38
C ASP A 57 10.48 18.31 4.01
N ARG A 58 11.30 17.93 3.02
CA ARG A 58 11.19 18.45 1.65
C ARG A 58 9.91 17.99 0.93
N GLN A 59 9.47 16.76 1.19
CA GLN A 59 8.19 16.27 0.66
C GLN A 59 7.03 17.11 1.20
N PHE A 60 7.03 17.45 2.48
CA PHE A 60 6.02 18.32 3.07
C PHE A 60 6.12 19.77 2.57
N GLU A 61 7.33 20.32 2.44
CA GLU A 61 7.55 21.65 1.86
C GLU A 61 6.96 21.73 0.44
N TYR A 62 7.17 20.71 -0.38
CA TYR A 62 6.57 20.64 -1.71
C TYR A 62 5.04 20.65 -1.67
N MET A 63 4.42 19.84 -0.80
CA MET A 63 2.97 19.78 -0.66
C MET A 63 2.38 21.11 -0.17
N ASP A 64 3.05 21.79 0.77
CA ASP A 64 2.61 23.10 1.30
C ASP A 64 2.64 24.18 0.23
N ASN A 65 3.64 24.15 -0.66
CA ASN A 65 3.78 25.08 -1.78
C ASN A 65 2.73 24.93 -2.89
N LEU A 66 1.93 23.86 -2.88
CA LEU A 66 0.83 23.68 -3.83
C LEU A 66 -0.34 24.63 -3.58
N ASN A 67 -0.43 25.27 -2.42
CA ASN A 67 -1.52 26.17 -2.03
C ASN A 67 -2.94 25.55 -2.15
N ARG A 68 -3.03 24.22 -1.93
CA ARG A 68 -4.29 23.45 -2.02
C ARG A 68 -4.87 23.10 -0.64
N GLY A 69 -4.41 23.78 0.42
CA GLY A 69 -4.68 23.45 1.80
C GLY A 69 -3.61 22.49 2.38
N LYS A 70 -3.81 22.08 3.63
CA LYS A 70 -2.88 21.16 4.29
C LYS A 70 -3.08 19.75 3.75
N ILE A 71 -2.02 19.16 3.22
CA ILE A 71 -1.99 17.76 2.80
C ILE A 71 -1.27 16.96 3.90
N ASP A 72 -2.02 16.07 4.51
CA ASP A 72 -1.54 15.10 5.48
C ASP A 72 -1.33 13.77 4.78
N VAL A 73 -0.48 12.89 5.31
CA VAL A 73 -0.11 11.66 4.62
C VAL A 73 -0.26 10.42 5.50
N ILE A 74 -0.70 9.34 4.89
CA ILE A 74 -0.55 7.98 5.43
C ILE A 74 0.56 7.33 4.63
N SER A 75 1.70 7.09 5.27
CA SER A 75 2.84 6.47 4.62
C SER A 75 2.54 4.99 4.42
N SER A 76 2.10 4.66 3.24
CA SER A 76 2.10 3.29 2.77
C SER A 76 3.52 2.91 2.35
N MET A 77 3.82 1.65 2.48
CA MET A 77 5.17 1.18 2.22
C MET A 77 5.32 0.86 0.75
N GLY A 78 6.32 1.46 0.14
CA GLY A 78 6.85 0.98 -1.10
C GLY A 78 7.45 -0.43 -0.98
N PRO A 79 8.08 -0.95 -2.03
CA PRO A 79 8.56 -2.34 -2.13
C PRO A 79 9.50 -2.83 -1.02
N PHE A 80 9.87 -2.00 -0.06
CA PHE A 80 10.82 -2.35 1.01
C PHE A 80 10.23 -3.11 2.18
N SER A 81 8.96 -2.92 2.47
CA SER A 81 8.30 -3.75 3.48
C SER A 81 8.29 -5.21 3.08
N VAL A 82 8.32 -5.45 1.78
CA VAL A 82 8.33 -6.78 1.21
C VAL A 82 9.61 -7.51 1.52
N PHE A 83 10.75 -6.80 1.58
CA PHE A 83 12.03 -7.43 1.91
C PHE A 83 11.99 -8.14 3.25
N TYR A 84 11.23 -7.65 4.22
CA TYR A 84 11.08 -8.34 5.50
C TYR A 84 10.42 -9.69 5.38
N SER A 85 9.57 -9.88 4.38
CA SER A 85 8.98 -11.18 4.05
C SER A 85 9.86 -12.07 3.14
N GLU A 86 11.02 -11.57 2.71
CA GLU A 86 12.00 -12.31 1.89
C GLU A 86 13.29 -12.63 2.66
N LEU A 87 13.46 -12.04 3.84
CA LEU A 87 14.60 -12.29 4.72
C LEU A 87 14.38 -13.58 5.54
N PRO A 88 15.46 -14.19 6.09
CA PRO A 88 15.32 -15.15 7.16
C PRO A 88 14.43 -14.61 8.28
N VAL A 89 13.66 -15.47 8.92
CA VAL A 89 12.59 -15.08 9.88
C VAL A 89 13.07 -14.08 10.92
N ASP A 90 14.22 -14.36 11.57
CA ASP A 90 14.76 -13.47 12.63
C ASP A 90 15.18 -12.10 12.07
N GLU A 91 15.88 -12.07 10.94
CA GLU A 91 16.27 -10.82 10.27
C GLU A 91 15.04 -10.03 9.79
N GLY A 92 14.06 -10.72 9.24
CA GLY A 92 12.79 -10.13 8.81
C GLY A 92 12.03 -9.50 9.98
N ARG A 93 12.01 -10.20 11.12
CA ARG A 93 11.43 -9.71 12.38
C ARG A 93 12.13 -8.45 12.88
N GLU A 94 13.46 -8.48 12.99
CA GLU A 94 14.26 -7.34 13.46
C GLU A 94 14.09 -6.14 12.53
N GLY A 95 14.15 -6.35 11.22
CA GLY A 95 13.95 -5.30 10.21
C GLY A 95 12.56 -4.67 10.27
N ALA A 96 11.52 -5.48 10.43
CA ALA A 96 10.15 -4.99 10.55
C ALA A 96 9.93 -4.19 11.85
N LEU A 97 10.47 -4.66 12.97
CA LEU A 97 10.43 -3.91 14.23
C LEU A 97 11.17 -2.56 14.11
N ALA A 98 12.36 -2.54 13.54
CA ALA A 98 13.12 -1.31 13.32
C ALA A 98 12.35 -0.33 12.40
N TRP A 99 11.77 -0.82 11.32
CA TRP A 99 10.90 -0.02 10.46
C TRP A 99 9.74 0.61 11.24
N ASN A 100 9.00 -0.20 11.99
CA ASN A 100 7.83 0.24 12.74
C ASN A 100 8.16 1.29 13.79
N GLU A 101 9.31 1.19 14.46
CA GLU A 101 9.80 2.22 15.39
C GLU A 101 10.09 3.55 14.67
N VAL A 102 10.70 3.51 13.50
CA VAL A 102 11.00 4.73 12.72
C VAL A 102 9.73 5.38 12.23
N MET A 103 8.74 4.60 11.75
CA MET A 103 7.42 5.11 11.36
C MET A 103 6.71 5.78 12.54
N ALA A 104 6.72 5.15 13.70
CA ALA A 104 6.15 5.74 14.92
C ALA A 104 6.90 7.00 15.37
N GLY A 105 8.21 7.04 15.19
CA GLY A 105 9.04 8.24 15.41
C GLY A 105 8.63 9.40 14.52
N ALA A 106 8.45 9.17 13.23
CA ALA A 106 7.96 10.15 12.28
C ALA A 106 6.53 10.61 12.62
N GLN A 107 5.64 9.68 12.99
CA GLN A 107 4.27 9.99 13.42
C GLN A 107 4.24 10.90 14.66
N ARG A 108 5.15 10.71 15.60
CA ARG A 108 5.28 11.61 16.78
C ARG A 108 5.88 12.97 16.39
N LYS A 109 6.89 12.99 15.53
CA LYS A 109 7.54 14.24 15.05
C LYS A 109 6.56 15.12 14.26
N PHE A 110 5.75 14.52 13.43
CA PHE A 110 4.78 15.21 12.56
C PHE A 110 3.33 14.89 12.97
N ALA A 111 3.03 15.05 14.25
CA ALA A 111 1.71 14.77 14.80
C ALA A 111 0.60 15.46 13.98
N ASP A 112 -0.51 14.75 13.76
CA ASP A 112 -1.67 15.17 12.95
C ASP A 112 -1.35 15.47 11.46
N ARG A 113 -0.16 15.10 10.97
CA ARG A 113 0.22 15.27 9.58
C ARG A 113 0.76 13.98 8.93
N PHE A 114 1.39 13.12 9.69
CA PHE A 114 1.96 11.86 9.23
C PHE A 114 1.43 10.70 10.06
N TRP A 115 0.94 9.68 9.39
CA TRP A 115 0.58 8.40 10.01
C TRP A 115 1.35 7.28 9.36
N GLY A 116 2.04 6.49 10.18
CA GLY A 116 2.81 5.34 9.74
C GLY A 116 1.95 4.09 9.64
N THR A 117 2.31 3.21 8.70
CA THR A 117 1.75 1.88 8.57
C THR A 117 2.79 0.81 8.87
N ALA A 118 2.33 -0.33 9.38
CA ALA A 118 3.20 -1.38 9.87
C ALA A 118 3.78 -2.26 8.77
N ALA A 119 5.06 -2.62 8.90
CA ALA A 119 5.66 -3.77 8.24
C ALA A 119 5.44 -5.03 9.07
N VAL A 120 5.20 -6.15 8.40
CA VAL A 120 5.06 -7.46 9.04
C VAL A 120 5.78 -8.53 8.21
N PRO A 121 6.57 -9.43 8.83
CA PRO A 121 7.31 -10.47 8.11
C PRO A 121 6.43 -11.71 7.88
N LEU A 122 5.62 -11.70 6.83
CA LEU A 122 4.63 -12.76 6.54
C LEU A 122 5.23 -14.14 6.21
N VAL A 123 6.54 -14.27 6.20
CA VAL A 123 7.22 -15.58 6.04
C VAL A 123 6.89 -16.52 7.20
N ASP A 124 6.66 -16.00 8.41
CA ASP A 124 6.15 -16.74 9.57
C ASP A 124 4.91 -16.04 10.13
N THR A 125 3.82 -16.78 10.23
CA THR A 125 2.50 -16.22 10.61
C THR A 125 2.47 -15.72 12.05
N GLN A 126 3.07 -16.46 13.00
CA GLN A 126 3.06 -16.06 14.42
C GLN A 126 3.94 -14.82 14.63
N VAL A 127 5.12 -14.80 14.01
CA VAL A 127 6.02 -13.64 14.06
C VAL A 127 5.35 -12.41 13.44
N ALA A 128 4.62 -12.56 12.33
CA ALA A 128 3.87 -11.47 11.73
C ALA A 128 2.77 -10.91 12.66
N ILE A 129 2.04 -11.80 13.36
CA ILE A 129 1.03 -11.41 14.35
C ILE A 129 1.67 -10.67 15.53
N ASP A 130 2.78 -11.17 16.07
CA ASP A 130 3.46 -10.53 17.21
C ASP A 130 3.98 -9.13 16.84
N VAL A 131 4.62 -9.00 15.68
CA VAL A 131 5.10 -7.71 15.16
C VAL A 131 3.93 -6.75 14.91
N MET A 132 2.82 -7.24 14.35
CA MET A 132 1.62 -6.44 14.12
C MET A 132 1.00 -5.96 15.45
N ASN A 133 0.88 -6.83 16.44
CA ASN A 133 0.36 -6.46 17.75
C ASN A 133 1.20 -5.36 18.41
N ASP A 134 2.51 -5.43 18.30
CA ASP A 134 3.41 -4.39 18.79
C ASP A 134 3.22 -3.08 18.01
N ALA A 135 3.19 -3.13 16.70
CA ALA A 135 3.05 -1.97 15.83
C ALA A 135 1.73 -1.21 16.04
N ILE A 136 0.62 -1.93 16.15
CA ILE A 136 -0.70 -1.32 16.33
C ILE A 136 -0.95 -0.97 17.79
N GLY A 137 -0.66 -1.89 18.72
CA GLY A 137 -0.99 -1.73 20.14
C GLY A 137 -0.05 -0.79 20.88
N ARG A 138 1.27 -0.94 20.73
CA ARG A 138 2.27 -0.13 21.43
C ARG A 138 2.66 1.13 20.66
N LEU A 139 2.93 1.01 19.37
CA LEU A 139 3.42 2.11 18.55
C LEU A 139 2.31 3.00 17.99
N GLY A 140 1.08 2.51 17.92
CA GLY A 140 -0.08 3.26 17.45
C GLY A 140 -0.05 3.53 15.93
N LEU A 141 0.56 2.64 15.14
CA LEU A 141 0.50 2.70 13.68
C LEU A 141 -0.93 2.40 13.22
N VAL A 142 -1.33 2.95 12.06
CA VAL A 142 -2.76 3.04 11.71
C VAL A 142 -3.24 2.01 10.71
N GLY A 143 -2.36 1.20 10.14
CA GLY A 143 -2.68 0.17 9.17
C GLY A 143 -1.53 -0.81 9.00
N VAL A 144 -1.74 -1.86 8.22
CA VAL A 144 -0.75 -2.92 7.98
C VAL A 144 -0.52 -3.07 6.48
N ASN A 145 0.73 -3.06 6.06
CA ASN A 145 1.07 -3.28 4.66
C ASN A 145 0.99 -4.76 4.32
N LEU A 146 0.21 -5.08 3.31
CA LEU A 146 0.08 -6.43 2.75
C LEU A 146 0.77 -6.45 1.38
N PRO A 147 1.91 -7.15 1.24
CA PRO A 147 2.54 -7.33 -0.06
C PRO A 147 1.67 -8.22 -0.96
N CYS A 148 1.72 -7.99 -2.27
CA CYS A 148 1.02 -8.84 -3.24
C CYS A 148 1.59 -10.25 -3.34
N SER A 149 2.81 -10.48 -2.84
CA SER A 149 3.47 -11.78 -2.76
C SER A 149 4.38 -11.86 -1.54
N ILE A 150 4.66 -13.07 -1.08
CA ILE A 150 5.60 -13.34 0.01
C ILE A 150 6.83 -13.95 -0.62
N GLY A 151 7.85 -13.14 -0.87
CA GLY A 151 9.00 -13.55 -1.66
C GLY A 151 8.57 -13.91 -3.10
N GLU A 152 9.02 -15.05 -3.60
CA GLU A 152 8.60 -15.59 -4.90
C GLU A 152 7.25 -16.33 -4.83
N ASP A 153 6.71 -16.50 -3.62
CA ASP A 153 5.42 -17.16 -3.41
C ASP A 153 4.27 -16.16 -3.43
N PRO A 154 3.36 -16.23 -4.42
CA PRO A 154 2.23 -15.31 -4.49
C PRO A 154 1.12 -15.61 -3.49
N LEU A 155 1.30 -16.56 -2.58
CA LEU A 155 0.23 -17.16 -1.78
C LEU A 155 -0.11 -16.34 -0.54
N ILE A 156 -0.56 -15.10 -0.71
CA ILE A 156 -1.14 -14.31 0.40
C ILE A 156 -2.46 -14.89 0.91
N ASP A 157 -3.08 -15.81 0.18
CA ASP A 157 -4.27 -16.57 0.52
C ASP A 157 -3.97 -17.98 1.04
N HIS A 158 -2.69 -18.30 1.34
CA HIS A 158 -2.33 -19.59 1.88
C HIS A 158 -3.00 -19.82 3.25
N PRO A 159 -3.56 -21.01 3.53
CA PRO A 159 -4.30 -21.29 4.78
C PRO A 159 -3.51 -21.01 6.07
N ARG A 160 -2.16 -21.04 6.03
CA ARG A 160 -1.33 -20.67 7.17
C ARG A 160 -1.51 -19.23 7.63
N LEU A 161 -2.00 -18.35 6.75
CA LEU A 161 -2.23 -16.94 7.06
C LEU A 161 -3.62 -16.66 7.65
N GLU A 162 -4.48 -17.65 7.76
CA GLU A 162 -5.81 -17.48 8.36
C GLU A 162 -5.76 -16.82 9.75
N PRO A 163 -4.88 -17.26 10.70
CA PRO A 163 -4.77 -16.60 12.00
C PRO A 163 -4.29 -15.14 11.92
N PHE A 164 -3.55 -14.78 10.87
CA PHE A 164 -3.15 -13.39 10.63
C PHE A 164 -4.36 -12.54 10.23
N TYR A 165 -5.22 -13.03 9.33
CA TYR A 165 -6.45 -12.34 8.93
C TYR A 165 -7.44 -12.22 10.09
N ASP A 166 -7.62 -13.29 10.90
CA ASP A 166 -8.40 -13.24 12.15
C ASP A 166 -7.93 -12.06 13.02
N ARG A 167 -6.62 -11.97 13.22
CA ARG A 167 -6.06 -10.94 14.10
C ARG A 167 -6.16 -9.53 13.53
N VAL A 168 -6.01 -9.35 12.21
CA VAL A 168 -6.25 -8.06 11.54
C VAL A 168 -7.70 -7.60 11.74
N GLU A 169 -8.65 -8.50 11.56
CA GLU A 169 -10.08 -8.21 11.74
C GLU A 169 -10.41 -7.86 13.20
N GLU A 170 -9.86 -8.61 14.18
CA GLU A 170 -10.01 -8.31 15.61
C GLU A 170 -9.46 -6.94 16.00
N LEU A 171 -8.32 -6.54 15.46
CA LEU A 171 -7.72 -5.22 15.68
C LEU A 171 -8.51 -4.12 14.97
N ASP A 172 -9.34 -4.51 14.01
CA ASP A 172 -10.11 -3.62 13.15
C ASP A 172 -9.24 -2.54 12.48
N VAL A 173 -8.11 -2.96 11.91
CA VAL A 173 -7.16 -2.12 11.17
C VAL A 173 -7.19 -2.48 9.69
N PRO A 174 -6.97 -1.51 8.77
CA PRO A 174 -6.95 -1.82 7.36
C PRO A 174 -5.63 -2.47 6.92
N LEU A 175 -5.74 -3.39 5.97
CA LEU A 175 -4.64 -3.85 5.15
C LEU A 175 -4.47 -2.94 3.93
N ILE A 176 -3.24 -2.58 3.60
CA ILE A 176 -2.91 -1.85 2.38
C ILE A 176 -2.23 -2.82 1.43
N LEU A 177 -2.95 -3.26 0.42
CA LEU A 177 -2.46 -4.17 -0.60
C LEU A 177 -1.69 -3.39 -1.66
N HIS A 178 -0.35 -3.58 -1.66
CA HIS A 178 0.56 -2.84 -2.53
C HIS A 178 1.44 -3.78 -3.36
N PRO A 179 1.67 -3.48 -4.67
CA PRO A 179 2.50 -4.32 -5.53
C PRO A 179 3.97 -4.33 -5.07
N THR A 180 4.64 -5.42 -5.39
CA THR A 180 5.99 -5.73 -4.92
C THR A 180 7.02 -5.86 -6.04
N ASP A 181 6.58 -5.72 -7.29
CA ASP A 181 7.40 -5.93 -8.50
C ASP A 181 8.00 -7.35 -8.61
N SER A 182 7.33 -8.36 -8.01
CA SER A 182 7.89 -9.72 -7.89
C SER A 182 7.17 -10.79 -8.69
N LEU A 183 5.90 -10.60 -8.98
CA LEU A 183 5.02 -11.69 -9.41
C LEU A 183 5.38 -12.32 -10.76
N TYR A 184 5.99 -11.57 -11.66
CA TYR A 184 6.22 -12.02 -13.06
C TYR A 184 7.70 -12.16 -13.42
N GLY A 185 8.62 -11.91 -12.49
CA GLY A 185 10.05 -12.03 -12.72
C GLY A 185 10.60 -11.12 -13.82
N GLU A 186 11.87 -11.36 -14.18
CA GLU A 186 12.55 -10.57 -15.21
C GLU A 186 12.03 -10.84 -16.64
N ASP A 187 11.54 -12.04 -16.91
CA ASP A 187 11.05 -12.40 -18.24
C ASP A 187 9.87 -11.54 -18.67
N PHE A 188 9.01 -11.12 -17.72
CA PHE A 188 7.90 -10.22 -18.00
C PHE A 188 8.36 -8.85 -18.52
N SER A 189 9.47 -8.33 -17.99
CA SER A 189 9.98 -7.00 -18.34
C SER A 189 11.12 -7.02 -19.36
N LYS A 190 11.47 -8.20 -19.89
CA LYS A 190 12.61 -8.39 -20.80
C LYS A 190 12.57 -7.44 -21.99
N GLY A 191 13.62 -6.67 -22.16
CA GLY A 191 13.75 -5.66 -23.23
C GLY A 191 13.14 -4.30 -22.90
N TYR A 192 12.33 -4.17 -21.82
CA TYR A 192 11.65 -2.93 -21.43
C TYR A 192 12.09 -2.38 -20.07
N GLY A 193 12.95 -3.12 -19.35
CA GLY A 193 13.38 -2.73 -18.00
C GLY A 193 12.20 -2.54 -17.05
N GLY A 194 12.29 -1.57 -16.15
CA GLY A 194 11.22 -1.26 -15.19
C GLY A 194 9.94 -0.65 -15.80
N THR A 195 9.98 -0.22 -17.07
CA THR A 195 8.84 0.46 -17.72
C THR A 195 7.61 -0.43 -17.79
N LEU A 196 7.76 -1.71 -18.18
CA LEU A 196 6.63 -2.62 -18.29
C LEU A 196 6.03 -2.95 -16.92
N HIS A 197 6.84 -3.03 -15.86
CA HIS A 197 6.35 -3.14 -14.50
C HIS A 197 5.58 -1.89 -14.07
N ALA A 198 6.10 -0.70 -14.34
CA ALA A 198 5.45 0.56 -13.98
C ALA A 198 4.14 0.79 -14.72
N THR A 199 4.03 0.37 -15.97
CA THR A 199 2.83 0.60 -16.80
C THR A 199 1.75 -0.47 -16.64
N LEU A 200 2.13 -1.73 -16.51
CA LEU A 200 1.19 -2.86 -16.48
C LEU A 200 1.41 -3.80 -15.30
N GLY A 201 2.66 -4.13 -14.99
CA GLY A 201 2.97 -5.18 -14.02
C GLY A 201 2.36 -4.94 -12.65
N ARG A 202 2.47 -3.73 -12.11
CA ARG A 202 1.94 -3.37 -10.79
C ARG A 202 0.43 -3.50 -10.69
N VAL A 203 -0.30 -3.02 -11.70
CA VAL A 203 -1.76 -3.11 -11.69
C VAL A 203 -2.26 -4.54 -11.86
N VAL A 204 -1.53 -5.37 -12.61
CA VAL A 204 -1.82 -6.80 -12.74
C VAL A 204 -1.49 -7.53 -11.44
N GLU A 205 -0.37 -7.22 -10.81
CA GLU A 205 0.06 -7.82 -9.55
C GLU A 205 -0.93 -7.58 -8.42
N VAL A 206 -1.35 -6.33 -8.20
CA VAL A 206 -2.34 -5.99 -7.18
C VAL A 206 -3.70 -6.63 -7.47
N SER A 207 -4.07 -6.70 -8.74
CA SER A 207 -5.33 -7.38 -9.14
C SER A 207 -5.28 -8.87 -8.88
N ALA A 208 -4.16 -9.53 -9.19
CA ALA A 208 -3.99 -10.95 -8.93
C ALA A 208 -4.06 -11.27 -7.44
N ALA A 209 -3.38 -10.47 -6.62
CA ALA A 209 -3.39 -10.62 -5.16
C ALA A 209 -4.80 -10.43 -4.57
N ALA A 210 -5.50 -9.35 -4.93
CA ALA A 210 -6.88 -9.13 -4.49
C ALA A 210 -7.85 -10.23 -4.98
N THR A 211 -7.64 -10.72 -6.22
CA THR A 211 -8.41 -11.86 -6.76
C THR A 211 -8.21 -13.10 -5.91
N ARG A 212 -6.99 -13.39 -5.45
CA ARG A 212 -6.73 -14.54 -4.57
C ARG A 212 -7.48 -14.42 -3.25
N LEU A 213 -7.49 -13.25 -2.60
CA LEU A 213 -8.27 -13.02 -1.37
C LEU A 213 -9.77 -13.29 -1.56
N ILE A 214 -10.30 -12.99 -2.74
CA ILE A 214 -11.71 -13.27 -3.06
C ILE A 214 -11.92 -14.77 -3.33
N LEU A 215 -11.22 -15.31 -4.34
CA LEU A 215 -11.50 -16.64 -4.87
C LEU A 215 -11.10 -17.78 -3.92
N SER A 216 -10.21 -17.53 -2.96
CA SER A 216 -9.90 -18.47 -1.87
C SER A 216 -10.91 -18.43 -0.72
N GLY A 217 -11.79 -17.41 -0.70
CA GLY A 217 -12.78 -17.19 0.35
C GLY A 217 -12.29 -16.46 1.58
N VAL A 218 -11.08 -15.88 1.58
CA VAL A 218 -10.60 -15.03 2.70
C VAL A 218 -11.61 -13.91 2.95
N MET A 219 -12.02 -13.18 1.91
CA MET A 219 -13.00 -12.09 2.05
C MET A 219 -14.39 -12.56 2.52
N GLU A 220 -14.75 -13.82 2.30
CA GLU A 220 -16.00 -14.40 2.81
C GLU A 220 -15.90 -14.77 4.29
N ARG A 221 -14.78 -15.41 4.69
CA ARG A 221 -14.57 -15.82 6.08
C ARG A 221 -14.32 -14.64 7.02
N HIS A 222 -13.79 -13.52 6.49
CA HIS A 222 -13.51 -12.29 7.22
C HIS A 222 -14.38 -11.14 6.70
N PRO A 223 -15.68 -11.08 7.08
CA PRO A 223 -16.63 -10.12 6.52
C PRO A 223 -16.33 -8.66 6.90
N ASN A 224 -15.61 -8.41 8.00
CA ASN A 224 -15.24 -7.07 8.45
C ASN A 224 -13.80 -6.69 8.05
N LEU A 225 -13.07 -7.56 7.35
CA LEU A 225 -11.72 -7.27 6.89
C LEU A 225 -11.73 -6.08 5.92
N LYS A 226 -10.97 -5.05 6.25
CA LYS A 226 -10.82 -3.83 5.45
C LYS A 226 -9.55 -3.92 4.64
N VAL A 227 -9.65 -3.87 3.33
CA VAL A 227 -8.51 -3.89 2.42
C VAL A 227 -8.56 -2.69 1.50
N LEU A 228 -7.51 -1.87 1.53
CA LEU A 228 -7.26 -0.82 0.55
C LEU A 228 -6.43 -1.44 -0.59
N VAL A 229 -7.06 -1.62 -1.74
CA VAL A 229 -6.41 -2.12 -2.96
C VAL A 229 -5.91 -0.91 -3.75
N THR A 230 -4.61 -0.75 -3.83
CA THR A 230 -3.98 0.42 -4.47
C THR A 230 -4.19 0.49 -5.99
N HIS A 231 -3.85 1.64 -6.60
CA HIS A 231 -3.93 1.89 -8.05
C HIS A 231 -5.32 1.68 -8.63
N VAL A 232 -6.31 2.38 -8.07
CA VAL A 232 -7.76 2.31 -8.44
C VAL A 232 -8.31 0.88 -8.49
N GLY A 233 -7.77 -0.03 -7.66
CA GLY A 233 -8.13 -1.43 -7.66
C GLY A 233 -7.58 -2.23 -8.84
N GLY A 234 -6.58 -1.71 -9.55
CA GLY A 234 -5.98 -2.38 -10.71
C GLY A 234 -6.97 -2.62 -11.84
N VAL A 235 -7.07 -3.87 -12.31
CA VAL A 235 -8.02 -4.26 -13.37
C VAL A 235 -9.34 -4.83 -12.82
N LEU A 236 -9.49 -4.97 -11.51
CA LEU A 236 -10.65 -5.60 -10.88
C LEU A 236 -11.98 -4.95 -11.29
N PRO A 237 -12.16 -3.63 -11.17
CA PRO A 237 -13.44 -3.02 -11.50
C PRO A 237 -13.80 -3.16 -12.98
N TYR A 238 -12.82 -3.08 -13.87
CA TYR A 238 -13.00 -3.22 -15.31
C TYR A 238 -13.41 -4.65 -15.70
N GLN A 239 -12.95 -5.67 -14.98
CA GLN A 239 -13.20 -7.08 -15.29
C GLN A 239 -14.26 -7.73 -14.37
N ALA A 240 -14.99 -6.98 -13.55
CA ALA A 240 -15.90 -7.50 -12.54
C ALA A 240 -16.89 -8.56 -13.07
N GLY A 241 -17.52 -8.32 -14.22
CA GLY A 241 -18.42 -9.30 -14.85
C GLY A 241 -17.73 -10.60 -15.32
N ARG A 242 -16.42 -10.53 -15.60
CA ARG A 242 -15.63 -11.73 -15.93
C ARG A 242 -15.35 -12.58 -14.70
N TYR A 243 -15.14 -11.95 -13.54
CA TYR A 243 -15.01 -12.65 -12.26
C TYR A 243 -16.29 -13.40 -11.91
N ASP A 244 -17.46 -12.78 -12.06
CA ASP A 244 -18.75 -13.40 -11.80
C ASP A 244 -19.00 -14.63 -12.68
N LYS A 245 -18.59 -14.55 -13.94
CA LYS A 245 -18.76 -15.64 -14.89
C LYS A 245 -17.88 -16.86 -14.61
N ASN A 246 -16.63 -16.62 -14.12
CA ASN A 246 -15.66 -17.70 -13.96
C ASN A 246 -15.64 -18.30 -12.55
N GLY A 247 -16.24 -17.63 -11.55
CA GLY A 247 -16.31 -18.12 -10.16
C GLY A 247 -14.95 -18.37 -9.54
N GLY A 248 -14.91 -19.24 -8.55
CA GLY A 248 -13.69 -19.58 -7.84
C GLY A 248 -13.81 -20.88 -7.03
N PRO A 249 -12.68 -21.39 -6.48
CA PRO A 249 -12.63 -22.65 -5.75
C PRO A 249 -13.42 -22.62 -4.43
N ALA A 250 -13.58 -21.46 -3.80
CA ALA A 250 -14.27 -21.30 -2.53
C ALA A 250 -15.80 -21.49 -2.61
N LYS A 251 -16.35 -21.61 -3.81
CA LYS A 251 -17.82 -21.70 -4.00
C LYS A 251 -18.54 -20.59 -3.24
N LEU A 252 -18.14 -19.35 -3.50
CA LEU A 252 -18.63 -18.16 -2.80
C LEU A 252 -20.17 -18.09 -2.84
N PRO A 253 -20.85 -17.70 -1.75
CA PRO A 253 -22.29 -17.52 -1.71
C PRO A 253 -22.79 -16.37 -2.59
N GLU A 254 -21.92 -15.37 -2.84
CA GLU A 254 -22.22 -14.21 -3.67
C GLU A 254 -21.30 -14.14 -4.89
N PRO A 255 -21.70 -13.40 -5.95
CA PRO A 255 -20.82 -13.13 -7.08
C PRO A 255 -19.53 -12.44 -6.65
N PRO A 256 -18.36 -12.81 -7.21
CA PRO A 256 -17.08 -12.17 -6.90
C PRO A 256 -17.08 -10.64 -6.99
N SER A 257 -17.88 -10.04 -7.88
CA SER A 257 -18.00 -8.58 -8.00
C SER A 257 -18.52 -7.90 -6.73
N ASN A 258 -19.32 -8.60 -5.91
CA ASN A 258 -19.79 -8.06 -4.64
C ASN A 258 -18.63 -7.93 -3.63
N TYR A 259 -17.70 -8.87 -3.63
CA TYR A 259 -16.48 -8.79 -2.80
C TYR A 259 -15.54 -7.70 -3.30
N ILE A 260 -15.41 -7.51 -4.62
CA ILE A 260 -14.61 -6.40 -5.18
C ILE A 260 -15.11 -5.06 -4.65
N LYS A 261 -16.42 -4.85 -4.58
CA LYS A 261 -17.03 -3.60 -4.08
C LYS A 261 -16.84 -3.38 -2.57
N ARG A 262 -16.44 -4.39 -1.81
CA ARG A 262 -16.11 -4.25 -0.39
C ARG A 262 -14.72 -3.67 -0.16
N PHE A 263 -13.84 -3.73 -1.16
CA PHE A 263 -12.54 -3.11 -1.07
C PHE A 263 -12.64 -1.59 -1.03
N TYR A 264 -11.72 -0.97 -0.33
CA TYR A 264 -11.38 0.43 -0.52
C TYR A 264 -10.35 0.54 -1.65
N THR A 265 -10.28 1.69 -2.29
CA THR A 265 -9.23 2.00 -3.26
C THR A 265 -8.80 3.45 -3.17
N ASP A 266 -7.64 3.75 -3.73
CA ASP A 266 -7.14 5.11 -3.91
C ASP A 266 -7.53 5.68 -5.28
N LEU A 267 -7.07 6.91 -5.58
CA LEU A 267 -7.23 7.55 -6.88
C LEU A 267 -5.92 7.63 -7.68
N VAL A 268 -5.00 6.72 -7.45
CA VAL A 268 -3.75 6.64 -8.22
C VAL A 268 -4.03 6.13 -9.63
N ALA A 269 -4.60 7.02 -10.43
CA ALA A 269 -4.81 6.83 -11.87
C ALA A 269 -4.40 8.14 -12.57
N PRO A 270 -3.32 8.15 -13.39
CA PRO A 270 -2.92 9.34 -14.13
C PRO A 270 -3.86 9.60 -15.33
N SER A 271 -5.17 9.58 -15.07
CA SER A 271 -6.24 9.75 -16.03
C SER A 271 -7.55 10.13 -15.34
N ALA A 272 -8.16 11.25 -15.73
CA ALA A 272 -9.46 11.67 -15.21
C ALA A 272 -10.56 10.61 -15.44
N LEU A 273 -10.55 9.96 -16.60
CA LEU A 273 -11.49 8.87 -16.93
C LEU A 273 -11.27 7.63 -16.02
N GLY A 274 -10.02 7.32 -15.69
CA GLY A 274 -9.72 6.22 -14.76
C GLY A 274 -10.26 6.50 -13.35
N MET A 275 -10.10 7.73 -12.85
CA MET A 275 -10.67 8.18 -11.57
C MET A 275 -12.20 8.12 -11.59
N GLU A 276 -12.83 8.64 -12.64
CA GLU A 276 -14.29 8.61 -12.83
C GLU A 276 -14.83 7.18 -12.78
N PHE A 277 -14.17 6.25 -13.46
CA PHE A 277 -14.56 4.85 -13.48
C PHE A 277 -14.46 4.20 -12.10
N ALA A 278 -13.37 4.45 -11.35
CA ALA A 278 -13.21 3.96 -9.99
C ALA A 278 -14.31 4.51 -9.06
N LEU A 279 -14.60 5.80 -9.12
CA LEU A 279 -15.67 6.44 -8.35
C LEU A 279 -17.05 5.83 -8.65
N LYS A 280 -17.35 5.56 -9.92
CA LYS A 280 -18.61 4.93 -10.34
C LYS A 280 -18.72 3.46 -9.91
N PHE A 281 -17.60 2.74 -9.90
CA PHE A 281 -17.62 1.30 -9.59
C PHE A 281 -17.62 1.03 -8.07
N PHE A 282 -16.69 1.64 -7.32
CA PHE A 282 -16.57 1.42 -5.88
C PHE A 282 -17.56 2.27 -5.06
N GLY A 283 -18.02 3.38 -5.63
CA GLY A 283 -18.79 4.39 -4.90
C GLY A 283 -17.90 5.30 -4.04
N VAL A 284 -18.34 6.52 -3.84
CA VAL A 284 -17.56 7.58 -3.17
C VAL A 284 -17.14 7.24 -1.73
N ASP A 285 -17.89 6.38 -1.04
CA ASP A 285 -17.60 6.00 0.35
C ASP A 285 -16.45 4.98 0.48
N HIS A 286 -16.03 4.37 -0.62
CA HIS A 286 -14.94 3.37 -0.67
C HIS A 286 -13.69 3.87 -1.40
N VAL A 287 -13.66 5.15 -1.77
CA VAL A 287 -12.51 5.75 -2.47
C VAL A 287 -11.83 6.77 -1.58
N THR A 288 -10.52 6.67 -1.45
CA THR A 288 -9.66 7.62 -0.73
C THR A 288 -8.81 8.42 -1.73
N TYR A 289 -8.39 9.62 -1.35
CA TYR A 289 -7.39 10.32 -2.12
C TYR A 289 -6.01 9.67 -1.91
N GLY A 290 -5.24 9.49 -2.99
CA GLY A 290 -3.90 8.95 -2.96
C GLY A 290 -3.10 9.41 -4.18
N THR A 291 -1.79 9.61 -4.04
CA THR A 291 -0.94 10.16 -5.11
C THR A 291 0.16 9.21 -5.59
N ASP A 292 0.57 8.22 -4.78
CA ASP A 292 1.78 7.41 -5.00
C ASP A 292 3.06 8.29 -5.05
N TYR A 293 3.03 9.46 -4.38
CA TYR A 293 4.19 10.36 -4.31
C TYR A 293 5.34 9.67 -3.53
N PRO A 294 6.59 9.70 -4.01
CA PRO A 294 7.13 10.52 -5.10
C PRO A 294 7.15 9.84 -6.49
N CYS A 295 6.43 8.75 -6.72
CA CYS A 295 6.31 8.17 -8.06
C CYS A 295 5.53 9.08 -9.01
N TRP A 296 4.45 9.67 -8.50
CA TRP A 296 3.60 10.65 -9.20
C TRP A 296 3.54 11.95 -8.40
N MET A 297 3.25 13.05 -9.08
CA MET A 297 3.26 14.35 -8.43
C MET A 297 1.87 14.72 -7.89
N PRO A 298 1.74 15.10 -6.60
CA PRO A 298 0.47 15.48 -5.99
C PRO A 298 -0.32 16.55 -6.74
N HIS A 299 0.34 17.52 -7.39
CA HIS A 299 -0.37 18.54 -8.17
C HIS A 299 -1.10 17.95 -9.37
N GLU A 300 -0.48 16.97 -10.08
CA GLU A 300 -1.11 16.29 -11.23
C GLU A 300 -2.36 15.52 -10.78
N ALA A 301 -2.28 14.80 -9.66
CA ALA A 301 -3.42 14.08 -9.10
C ALA A 301 -4.57 15.02 -8.71
N LEU A 302 -4.26 16.20 -8.13
CA LEU A 302 -5.26 17.21 -7.79
C LEU A 302 -5.91 17.81 -9.03
N GLU A 303 -5.15 18.14 -10.07
CA GLU A 303 -5.66 18.67 -11.34
C GLU A 303 -6.58 17.68 -12.06
N LEU A 304 -6.26 16.39 -12.02
CA LEU A 304 -7.12 15.34 -12.57
C LEU A 304 -8.40 15.15 -11.74
N PHE A 305 -8.27 15.24 -10.41
CA PHE A 305 -9.44 15.14 -9.53
C PHE A 305 -10.38 16.36 -9.67
N ASP A 306 -9.86 17.55 -9.92
CA ASP A 306 -10.68 18.73 -10.15
C ASP A 306 -11.58 18.64 -11.41
N GLN A 307 -11.29 17.72 -12.31
CA GLN A 307 -12.11 17.42 -13.49
C GLN A 307 -13.27 16.48 -13.18
N GLN A 308 -13.34 15.93 -11.96
CA GLN A 308 -14.42 15.00 -11.58
C GLN A 308 -15.71 15.74 -11.23
N ASP A 309 -16.82 15.26 -11.78
CA ASP A 309 -18.16 15.75 -11.42
C ASP A 309 -18.62 15.07 -10.12
N VAL A 310 -18.16 15.62 -9.00
CA VAL A 310 -18.51 15.14 -7.65
C VAL A 310 -19.02 16.32 -6.80
N SER A 311 -20.01 16.04 -5.94
CA SER A 311 -20.52 17.06 -5.01
C SER A 311 -19.43 17.51 -4.03
N GLN A 312 -19.58 18.70 -3.44
CA GLN A 312 -18.67 19.18 -2.40
C GLN A 312 -18.59 18.21 -1.20
N ALA A 313 -19.71 17.62 -0.81
CA ALA A 313 -19.77 16.64 0.27
C ALA A 313 -18.99 15.35 -0.08
N ASP A 314 -19.11 14.88 -1.32
CA ASP A 314 -18.37 13.71 -1.77
C ASP A 314 -16.87 14.00 -1.93
N ARG A 315 -16.51 15.21 -2.37
CA ARG A 315 -15.13 15.69 -2.39
C ARG A 315 -14.50 15.64 -1.00
N GLU A 316 -15.20 16.09 0.03
CA GLU A 316 -14.74 16.06 1.41
C GLU A 316 -14.57 14.63 1.94
N LYS A 317 -15.49 13.72 1.59
CA LYS A 317 -15.34 12.30 1.90
C LYS A 317 -14.08 11.72 1.29
N ILE A 318 -13.87 11.92 -0.02
CA ILE A 318 -12.73 11.36 -0.76
C ILE A 318 -11.41 11.95 -0.25
N PHE A 319 -11.35 13.27 -0.07
CA PHE A 319 -10.12 13.93 0.35
C PHE A 319 -9.69 13.62 1.79
N SER A 320 -10.63 13.36 2.70
CA SER A 320 -10.25 13.09 4.09
C SER A 320 -11.18 12.15 4.84
N GLY A 321 -12.50 12.27 4.65
CA GLY A 321 -13.49 11.56 5.46
C GLY A 321 -13.32 10.05 5.44
N ASN A 322 -13.11 9.47 4.25
CA ASN A 322 -12.94 8.03 4.08
C ASN A 322 -11.64 7.52 4.70
N ALA A 323 -10.52 8.25 4.49
CA ALA A 323 -9.25 7.90 5.11
C ALA A 323 -9.33 7.99 6.64
N MET A 324 -9.96 9.04 7.18
CA MET A 324 -10.17 9.18 8.62
C MET A 324 -10.99 8.03 9.20
N LYS A 325 -12.05 7.59 8.50
CA LYS A 325 -12.88 6.46 8.91
C LYS A 325 -12.13 5.12 8.80
N LEU A 326 -11.49 4.87 7.66
CA LEU A 326 -10.79 3.61 7.35
C LEU A 326 -9.65 3.35 8.34
N PHE A 327 -8.81 4.37 8.56
CA PHE A 327 -7.62 4.30 9.41
C PHE A 327 -7.87 4.74 10.86
N LYS A 328 -9.12 5.03 11.23
CA LYS A 328 -9.52 5.49 12.58
C LYS A 328 -8.69 6.68 13.09
N LEU A 329 -8.38 7.62 12.20
CA LEU A 329 -7.57 8.77 12.56
C LEU A 329 -8.34 9.70 13.50
N ARG A 330 -7.66 10.22 14.52
CA ARG A 330 -8.26 11.20 15.43
C ARG A 330 -8.48 12.53 14.70
N GLN A 331 -9.60 13.18 15.01
CA GLN A 331 -9.79 14.58 14.61
C GLN A 331 -8.70 15.42 15.28
N PRO A 332 -8.07 16.38 14.57
CA PRO A 332 -7.25 17.37 15.25
C PRO A 332 -8.06 18.03 16.35
N VAL A 333 -7.50 18.14 17.53
CA VAL A 333 -8.12 18.92 18.59
C VAL A 333 -8.10 20.38 18.11
N ALA A 334 -9.29 20.97 17.97
CA ALA A 334 -9.39 22.38 17.67
C ALA A 334 -8.70 23.16 18.81
N VAL A 335 -7.61 23.84 18.48
CA VAL A 335 -6.86 24.72 19.39
C VAL A 335 -7.54 26.07 19.40
#